data_f73feb7e463b132a5019b3d59922b36c
#
_entry.id   f73feb7e463b132a5019b3d59922b36c
#
_cell.length_a   1.000
_cell.length_b   1.000
_cell.length_c   1.000
_cell.angle_alpha   90.00
_cell.angle_beta   90.00
_cell.angle_gamma   90.00
#
_symmetry.space_group_name_H-M   'P 1'
#
loop_
_entity.id
_entity.type
_entity.pdbx_description
1 polymer ?
#
loop_
_entity_poly.entity_id
_entity_poly.type
_entity_poly.pdbx_seq_one_letter_code
_entity_poly.pdbx_strand_id
1 'polypeptide(L)'
;MSNMFQDVKEFQTAVGQNIGQAPAFPEGKERKLRMDLMLEEMKEYLEGEEKNDLENIAKELADIIYIVCGTAASYGIPLDRVFDEVHKIGRAHV
;
A
#
# COMPACT_ATOMS: atom_id res chain seq x y z
N MET A 1 -15.30 4.29 -11.58
CA MET A 1 -14.58 4.47 -10.31
C MET A 1 -13.20 3.85 -10.44
N SER A 2 -12.15 4.57 -10.11
CA SER A 2 -10.80 4.03 -10.23
C SER A 2 -10.54 2.96 -9.17
N ASN A 3 -9.70 2.01 -9.53
CA ASN A 3 -9.21 0.98 -8.62
C ASN A 3 -7.84 1.44 -8.11
N MET A 4 -7.74 1.71 -6.83
CA MET A 4 -6.52 2.24 -6.21
C MET A 4 -5.30 1.39 -6.50
N PHE A 5 -5.44 0.06 -6.45
CA PHE A 5 -4.33 -0.85 -6.74
C PHE A 5 -3.87 -0.72 -8.19
N GLN A 6 -4.79 -0.68 -9.15
CA GLN A 6 -4.45 -0.53 -10.55
C GLN A 6 -3.81 0.83 -10.84
N ASP A 7 -4.30 1.88 -10.21
CA ASP A 7 -3.73 3.23 -10.37
C ASP A 7 -2.27 3.26 -9.93
N VAL A 8 -1.96 2.65 -8.78
CA VAL A 8 -0.59 2.60 -8.27
C VAL A 8 0.31 1.74 -9.16
N LYS A 9 -0.20 0.62 -9.67
CA LYS A 9 0.55 -0.22 -10.62
C LYS A 9 0.90 0.55 -11.89
N GLU A 10 -0.04 1.31 -12.42
CA GLU A 10 0.19 2.15 -13.60
C GLU A 10 1.28 3.18 -13.33
N PHE A 11 1.24 3.82 -12.18
CA PHE A 11 2.26 4.80 -11.79
C PHE A 11 3.63 4.14 -11.69
N GLN A 12 3.74 3.01 -10.99
CA GLN A 12 5.02 2.31 -10.83
C GLN A 12 5.60 1.86 -12.17
N THR A 13 4.75 1.38 -13.06
CA THR A 13 5.16 1.00 -14.41
C THR A 13 5.69 2.22 -15.17
N ALA A 14 4.97 3.34 -15.09
CA ALA A 14 5.33 4.56 -15.80
C ALA A 14 6.68 5.13 -15.36
N VAL A 15 7.03 5.01 -14.08
CA VAL A 15 8.31 5.53 -13.54
C VAL A 15 9.41 4.46 -13.53
N GLY A 16 9.16 3.28 -14.09
CA GLY A 16 10.17 2.23 -14.21
C GLY A 16 10.46 1.45 -12.93
N GLN A 17 9.55 1.48 -11.98
CA GLN A 17 9.70 0.68 -10.75
C GLN A 17 9.30 -0.77 -11.02
N ASN A 18 9.87 -1.68 -10.22
CA ASN A 18 9.63 -3.11 -10.40
C ASN A 18 8.17 -3.50 -10.11
N ILE A 19 7.61 -4.29 -11.02
CA ILE A 19 6.29 -4.91 -10.86
C ILE A 19 6.48 -6.42 -10.94
N GLY A 20 6.07 -7.14 -9.90
CA GLY A 20 6.12 -8.58 -9.89
C GLY A 20 5.08 -9.20 -10.82
N GLN A 21 5.45 -10.22 -11.57
CA GLN A 21 4.55 -10.90 -12.51
C GLN A 21 3.77 -12.03 -11.82
N ALA A 22 4.30 -12.56 -10.72
CA ALA A 22 3.66 -13.59 -9.93
C ALA A 22 4.09 -13.39 -8.46
N PRO A 23 3.32 -13.88 -7.49
CA PRO A 23 3.68 -13.71 -6.08
C PRO A 23 5.07 -14.27 -5.75
N ALA A 24 5.95 -13.39 -5.33
CA ALA A 24 7.33 -13.73 -4.98
C ALA A 24 7.94 -12.59 -4.17
N PHE A 25 8.97 -12.90 -3.41
CA PHE A 25 9.74 -11.89 -2.73
C PHE A 25 10.63 -11.16 -3.72
N PRO A 26 10.61 -9.81 -3.74
CA PRO A 26 11.61 -9.08 -4.49
C PRO A 26 12.97 -9.14 -3.79
N GLU A 27 13.99 -8.54 -4.40
CA GLU A 27 15.33 -8.42 -3.81
C GLU A 27 15.28 -7.86 -2.39
N GLY A 28 16.19 -8.29 -1.52
CA GLY A 28 16.24 -7.85 -0.13
C GLY A 28 16.31 -6.34 0.04
N LYS A 29 16.99 -5.67 -0.87
CA LYS A 29 17.11 -4.21 -0.89
C LYS A 29 15.74 -3.54 -1.09
N GLU A 30 14.93 -4.06 -2.00
CA GLU A 30 13.59 -3.57 -2.25
C GLU A 30 12.65 -3.92 -1.10
N ARG A 31 12.79 -5.10 -0.52
CA ARG A 31 11.99 -5.48 0.65
C ARG A 31 12.23 -4.53 1.81
N LYS A 32 13.50 -4.19 2.07
CA LYS A 32 13.86 -3.24 3.12
C LYS A 32 13.28 -1.88 2.84
N LEU A 33 13.37 -1.41 1.60
CA LEU A 33 12.80 -0.12 1.20
C LEU A 33 11.31 -0.08 1.48
N ARG A 34 10.59 -1.13 1.12
CA ARG A 34 9.14 -1.19 1.33
C ARG A 34 8.76 -1.14 2.81
N MET A 35 9.51 -1.87 3.65
CA MET A 35 9.29 -1.84 5.09
C MET A 35 9.57 -0.45 5.67
N ASP A 36 10.67 0.18 5.26
CA ASP A 36 11.05 1.51 5.74
C ASP A 36 10.00 2.56 5.34
N LEU A 37 9.49 2.50 4.11
CA LEU A 37 8.45 3.42 3.64
C LEU A 37 7.16 3.26 4.46
N MET A 38 6.77 2.02 4.73
CA MET A 38 5.57 1.74 5.51
C MET A 38 5.68 2.32 6.93
N LEU A 39 6.82 2.09 7.58
CA LEU A 39 7.09 2.59 8.92
C LEU A 39 7.11 4.12 8.96
N GLU A 40 7.71 4.76 7.96
CA GLU A 40 7.78 6.21 7.89
C GLU A 40 6.39 6.84 7.77
N GLU A 41 5.54 6.32 6.89
CA GLU A 41 4.19 6.84 6.72
C GLU A 41 3.34 6.61 7.97
N MET A 42 3.51 5.47 8.64
CA MET A 42 2.83 5.19 9.90
C MET A 42 3.24 6.20 10.97
N LYS A 43 4.52 6.53 11.07
CA LYS A 43 5.03 7.52 12.00
C LYS A 43 4.42 8.90 11.74
N GLU A 44 4.36 9.30 10.48
CA GLU A 44 3.79 10.59 10.09
C GLU A 44 2.29 10.66 10.41
N TYR A 45 1.58 9.54 10.21
CA TYR A 45 0.18 9.44 10.61
C TYR A 45 0.02 9.67 12.12
N LEU A 46 0.86 9.01 12.95
CA LEU A 46 0.79 9.16 14.42
C LEU A 46 1.10 10.59 14.86
N GLU A 47 2.01 11.27 14.17
CA GLU A 47 2.30 12.69 14.45
C GLU A 47 1.08 13.56 14.17
N GLY A 48 0.35 13.28 13.09
CA GLY A 48 -0.91 13.96 12.79
C GLY A 48 -1.96 13.78 13.88
N GLU A 49 -2.05 12.58 14.44
CA GLU A 49 -2.96 12.30 15.56
C GLU A 49 -2.58 13.10 16.80
N GLU A 50 -1.30 13.12 17.15
CA GLU A 50 -0.82 13.88 18.30
C GLU A 50 -1.10 15.38 18.19
N LYS A 51 -1.03 15.91 16.97
CA LYS A 51 -1.24 17.34 16.70
C LYS A 51 -2.70 17.68 16.44
N ASN A 52 -3.58 16.71 16.41
CA ASN A 52 -5.00 16.89 16.04
C ASN A 52 -5.12 17.58 14.67
N ASP A 53 -4.25 17.20 13.73
CA ASP A 53 -4.19 17.78 12.38
C ASP A 53 -4.92 16.88 11.40
N LEU A 54 -6.21 17.11 11.26
CA LEU A 54 -7.08 16.27 10.44
C LEU A 54 -6.68 16.27 8.95
N GLU A 55 -6.25 17.41 8.44
CA GLU A 55 -5.81 17.51 7.05
C GLU A 55 -4.57 16.65 6.80
N ASN A 56 -3.61 16.69 7.72
CA ASN A 56 -2.41 15.86 7.62
C ASN A 56 -2.73 14.37 7.77
N ILE A 57 -3.65 14.04 8.68
CA ILE A 57 -4.12 12.65 8.85
C ILE A 57 -4.70 12.13 7.53
N ALA A 58 -5.54 12.92 6.87
CA ALA A 58 -6.14 12.52 5.59
C ALA A 58 -5.07 12.25 4.53
N LYS A 59 -4.07 13.12 4.42
CA LYS A 59 -2.95 12.95 3.50
C LYS A 59 -2.17 11.67 3.80
N GLU A 60 -1.85 11.44 5.08
CA GLU A 60 -1.05 10.28 5.47
C GLU A 60 -1.80 8.97 5.27
N LEU A 61 -3.11 8.94 5.47
CA LEU A 61 -3.91 7.75 5.18
C LEU A 61 -3.85 7.41 3.69
N ALA A 62 -3.91 8.42 2.82
CA ALA A 62 -3.77 8.20 1.38
C ALA A 62 -2.36 7.70 1.03
N ASP A 63 -1.33 8.26 1.66
CA ASP A 63 0.06 7.85 1.44
C ASP A 63 0.27 6.39 1.89
N ILE A 64 -0.33 5.99 3.01
CA ILE A 64 -0.26 4.60 3.49
C ILE A 64 -0.88 3.65 2.46
N ILE A 65 -2.06 3.98 1.94
CA ILE A 65 -2.70 3.18 0.88
C ILE A 65 -1.78 3.08 -0.34
N TYR A 66 -1.14 4.17 -0.71
CA TYR A 66 -0.23 4.21 -1.85
C TYR A 66 0.94 3.24 -1.65
N ILE A 67 1.56 3.25 -0.46
CA ILE A 67 2.67 2.36 -0.13
C ILE A 67 2.21 0.89 -0.08
N VAL A 68 1.03 0.63 0.50
CA VAL A 68 0.45 -0.71 0.56
C VAL A 68 0.27 -1.28 -0.84
N CYS A 69 -0.38 -0.53 -1.72
CA CYS A 69 -0.61 -0.96 -3.10
C CYS A 69 0.70 -1.16 -3.87
N GLY A 70 1.65 -0.24 -3.69
CA GLY A 70 2.95 -0.34 -4.33
C GLY A 70 3.75 -1.55 -3.86
N THR A 71 3.66 -1.86 -2.58
CA THR A 71 4.32 -3.04 -2.02
C THR A 71 3.74 -4.31 -2.61
N ALA A 72 2.42 -4.43 -2.65
CA ALA A 72 1.76 -5.58 -3.27
C ALA A 72 2.15 -5.73 -4.75
N ALA A 73 2.20 -4.62 -5.49
CA ALA A 73 2.60 -4.64 -6.89
C ALA A 73 4.03 -5.14 -7.08
N SER A 74 4.96 -4.69 -6.23
CA SER A 74 6.36 -5.15 -6.28
C SER A 74 6.48 -6.65 -5.98
N TYR A 75 5.65 -7.16 -5.06
CA TYR A 75 5.65 -8.58 -4.69
C TYR A 75 4.85 -9.46 -5.66
N GLY A 76 4.20 -8.88 -6.65
CA GLY A 76 3.32 -9.61 -7.57
C GLY A 76 2.05 -10.14 -6.90
N ILE A 77 1.66 -9.56 -5.77
CA ILE A 77 0.45 -9.96 -5.04
C ILE A 77 -0.77 -9.30 -5.68
N PRO A 78 -1.80 -10.08 -6.06
CA PRO A 78 -3.05 -9.50 -6.59
C PRO A 78 -3.90 -8.96 -5.44
N LEU A 79 -3.53 -7.78 -4.94
CA LEU A 79 -4.09 -7.21 -3.72
C LEU A 79 -5.61 -7.01 -3.78
N ASP A 80 -6.14 -6.64 -4.93
CA ASP A 80 -7.58 -6.46 -5.13
C ASP A 80 -8.35 -7.75 -4.82
N ARG A 81 -7.85 -8.89 -5.28
CA ARG A 81 -8.46 -10.20 -5.03
C ARG A 81 -8.30 -10.62 -3.57
N VAL A 82 -7.11 -10.37 -3.01
CA VAL A 82 -6.85 -10.68 -1.59
C VAL A 82 -7.76 -9.83 -0.70
N PHE A 83 -7.91 -8.56 -1.05
CA PHE A 83 -8.81 -7.66 -0.31
C PHE A 83 -10.26 -8.16 -0.36
N ASP A 84 -10.72 -8.63 -1.52
CA ASP A 84 -12.07 -9.17 -1.64
C ASP A 84 -12.28 -10.37 -0.70
N GLU A 85 -11.30 -11.26 -0.58
CA GLU A 85 -11.39 -12.39 0.33
C GLU A 85 -11.42 -11.94 1.80
N VAL A 86 -10.55 -11.00 2.18
CA VAL A 86 -10.56 -10.44 3.52
C VAL A 86 -11.90 -9.79 3.84
N HIS A 87 -12.46 -9.07 2.88
CA HIS A 87 -13.76 -8.42 3.04
C HIS A 87 -14.89 -9.43 3.26
N LYS A 88 -14.89 -10.53 2.52
CA LYS A 88 -15.88 -11.60 2.70
C LYS A 88 -15.78 -12.21 4.10
N ILE A 89 -14.58 -12.49 4.58
CA ILE A 89 -14.34 -13.00 5.93
C ILE A 89 -14.85 -12.02 6.98
N GLY A 90 -14.51 -10.73 6.82
CA GLY A 90 -14.97 -9.67 7.73
C GLY A 90 -16.49 -9.58 7.79
N ARG A 91 -17.16 -9.68 6.64
CA ARG A 91 -18.63 -9.66 6.58
C ARG A 91 -19.24 -10.87 7.27
N ALA A 92 -18.59 -12.02 7.19
CA ALA A 92 -19.07 -13.24 7.84
C ALA A 92 -19.04 -13.14 9.37
N HIS A 93 -18.19 -12.28 9.91
CA HIS A 93 -18.03 -12.10 11.35
C HIS A 93 -18.80 -10.89 11.92
N VAL A 94 -19.49 -10.17 11.07
CA VAL A 94 -20.36 -9.07 11.47
C VAL A 94 -21.79 -9.55 11.63
#